data_24c19c1447973acbdc66bf9375dc3969
#
_entry.id   24c19c1447973acbdc66bf9375dc3969
#
_cell.length_a   1.000
_cell.length_b   1.000
_cell.length_c   1.000
_cell.angle_alpha   90.00
_cell.angle_beta   90.00
_cell.angle_gamma   90.00
#
_symmetry.space_group_name_H-M   'P 1'
#
loop_
_entity.id
_entity.type
_entity.pdbx_description
1 polymer ?
#
loop_
_entity_poly.entity_id
_entity_poly.type
_entity_poly.pdbx_seq_one_letter_code
_entity_poly.pdbx_strand_id
1 'polypeptide(L)'
;MEYYSSHINKLIEEFSRLPGIGAKSAQRLAFHILNMPKEQVEQLAGAITNAKANVQYCKCCYTLTDQEVCPICKNPKRNHNVIMVVENTRDLAAYEKTGKFEGVYHVLHGAISPMLGIGPDDIKLKELMQRISENDIEEVIIATNSSLEGETTAMYMSKLIKPTGIKVSRIASGVPVGGDLEYIDEVTLLRALEGRVEL
;
A
#
# COMPACT_ATOMS: atom_id res chain seq x y z
N MET A 1 13.41 -38.93 2.91
CA MET A 1 13.02 -39.69 1.68
C MET A 1 12.34 -38.70 0.72
N GLU A 2 12.92 -38.52 -0.45
CA GLU A 2 12.28 -37.72 -1.52
C GLU A 2 11.26 -38.63 -2.24
N TYR A 3 9.98 -38.36 -2.03
CA TYR A 3 8.89 -39.11 -2.66
C TYR A 3 8.62 -38.69 -4.09
N TYR A 4 9.15 -37.54 -4.53
CA TYR A 4 8.92 -36.94 -5.85
C TYR A 4 10.21 -36.71 -6.61
N SER A 5 10.14 -36.54 -7.92
CA SER A 5 11.28 -36.17 -8.74
C SER A 5 11.87 -34.80 -8.30
N SER A 6 13.14 -34.59 -8.62
CA SER A 6 13.83 -33.35 -8.26
C SER A 6 13.13 -32.08 -8.78
N HIS A 7 12.55 -32.13 -9.97
CA HIS A 7 11.80 -31.02 -10.56
C HIS A 7 10.50 -30.73 -9.82
N ILE A 8 9.78 -31.76 -9.37
CA ILE A 8 8.57 -31.58 -8.55
C ILE A 8 8.92 -31.00 -7.20
N ASN A 9 9.95 -31.53 -6.54
CA ASN A 9 10.40 -31.01 -5.24
C ASN A 9 10.83 -29.53 -5.35
N LYS A 10 11.57 -29.18 -6.40
CA LYS A 10 11.99 -27.78 -6.64
C LYS A 10 10.80 -26.84 -6.82
N LEU A 11 9.79 -27.25 -7.59
CA LEU A 11 8.58 -26.44 -7.79
C LEU A 11 7.81 -26.24 -6.47
N ILE A 12 7.67 -27.30 -5.66
CA ILE A 12 7.05 -27.21 -4.32
C ILE A 12 7.85 -26.26 -3.42
N GLU A 13 9.18 -26.34 -3.43
CA GLU A 13 10.04 -25.47 -2.65
C GLU A 13 9.82 -23.99 -3.03
N GLU A 14 9.82 -23.64 -4.31
CA GLU A 14 9.61 -22.26 -4.76
C GLU A 14 8.23 -21.72 -4.36
N PHE A 15 7.17 -22.53 -4.44
CA PHE A 15 5.87 -22.11 -3.93
C PHE A 15 5.84 -21.95 -2.41
N SER A 16 6.58 -22.78 -1.67
CA SER A 16 6.65 -22.67 -0.21
C SER A 16 7.36 -21.42 0.28
N ARG A 17 8.16 -20.77 -0.57
CA ARG A 17 8.81 -19.48 -0.28
C ARG A 17 7.87 -18.29 -0.38
N LEU A 18 6.70 -18.48 -0.99
CA LEU A 18 5.71 -17.41 -1.09
C LEU A 18 5.02 -17.19 0.25
N PRO A 19 4.85 -15.92 0.70
CA PRO A 19 4.24 -15.63 1.98
C PRO A 19 2.80 -16.16 2.02
N GLY A 20 2.44 -16.82 3.13
CA GLY A 20 1.13 -17.43 3.31
C GLY A 20 0.94 -18.79 2.62
N ILE A 21 1.93 -19.30 1.89
CA ILE A 21 1.87 -20.62 1.25
C ILE A 21 2.63 -21.64 2.10
N GLY A 22 1.88 -22.48 2.84
CA GLY A 22 2.47 -23.60 3.57
C GLY A 22 2.75 -24.81 2.66
N ALA A 23 3.52 -25.78 3.17
CA ALA A 23 3.95 -26.99 2.41
C ALA A 23 2.81 -27.73 1.71
N LYS A 24 1.65 -27.91 2.37
CA LYS A 24 0.50 -28.60 1.75
C LYS A 24 -0.09 -27.80 0.58
N SER A 25 -0.19 -26.48 0.72
CA SER A 25 -0.68 -25.60 -0.35
C SER A 25 0.30 -25.56 -1.51
N ALA A 26 1.59 -25.45 -1.24
CA ALA A 26 2.66 -25.49 -2.24
C ALA A 26 2.61 -26.78 -3.06
N GLN A 27 2.46 -27.93 -2.40
CA GLN A 27 2.30 -29.23 -3.07
C GLN A 27 1.06 -29.24 -3.96
N ARG A 28 -0.10 -28.78 -3.49
CA ARG A 28 -1.33 -28.70 -4.29
C ARG A 28 -1.16 -27.81 -5.52
N LEU A 29 -0.52 -26.65 -5.39
CA LEU A 29 -0.23 -25.74 -6.49
C LEU A 29 0.71 -26.38 -7.51
N ALA A 30 1.79 -27.03 -7.06
CA ALA A 30 2.72 -27.72 -7.95
C ALA A 30 2.03 -28.80 -8.79
N PHE A 31 1.24 -29.67 -8.18
CA PHE A 31 0.51 -30.69 -8.91
C PHE A 31 -0.60 -30.12 -9.83
N HIS A 32 -1.23 -29.02 -9.41
CA HIS A 32 -2.17 -28.31 -10.30
C HIS A 32 -1.47 -27.84 -11.58
N ILE A 33 -0.32 -27.17 -11.44
CA ILE A 33 0.44 -26.68 -12.61
C ILE A 33 0.92 -27.82 -13.50
N LEU A 34 1.37 -28.94 -12.93
CA LEU A 34 1.79 -30.11 -13.70
C LEU A 34 0.65 -30.73 -14.53
N ASN A 35 -0.59 -30.54 -14.12
CA ASN A 35 -1.78 -31.01 -14.85
C ASN A 35 -2.37 -29.95 -15.79
N MET A 36 -1.85 -28.72 -15.82
CA MET A 36 -2.29 -27.69 -16.76
C MET A 36 -1.73 -27.92 -18.15
N PRO A 37 -2.43 -27.47 -19.23
CA PRO A 37 -1.86 -27.39 -20.55
C PRO A 37 -0.57 -26.55 -20.57
N LYS A 38 0.41 -26.97 -21.37
CA LYS A 38 1.73 -26.33 -21.45
C LYS A 38 1.63 -24.83 -21.74
N GLU A 39 0.74 -24.45 -22.65
CA GLU A 39 0.51 -23.06 -23.05
C GLU A 39 0.05 -22.18 -21.89
N GLN A 40 -0.78 -22.71 -21.00
CA GLN A 40 -1.23 -21.97 -19.80
C GLN A 40 -0.10 -21.81 -18.77
N VAL A 41 0.76 -22.82 -18.64
CA VAL A 41 1.94 -22.74 -17.77
C VAL A 41 2.92 -21.70 -18.29
N GLU A 42 3.17 -21.66 -19.60
CA GLU A 42 4.03 -20.67 -20.25
C GLU A 42 3.46 -19.24 -20.09
N GLN A 43 2.15 -19.07 -20.24
CA GLN A 43 1.48 -17.78 -19.99
C GLN A 43 1.64 -17.32 -18.55
N LEU A 44 1.46 -18.20 -17.55
CA LEU A 44 1.64 -17.87 -16.15
C LEU A 44 3.09 -17.47 -15.85
N ALA A 45 4.05 -18.28 -16.29
CA ALA A 45 5.47 -17.99 -16.11
C ALA A 45 5.87 -16.68 -16.80
N GLY A 46 5.38 -16.44 -18.02
CA GLY A 46 5.56 -15.19 -18.75
C GLY A 46 4.96 -13.98 -18.02
N ALA A 47 3.76 -14.09 -17.46
CA ALA A 47 3.14 -13.02 -16.70
C ALA A 47 3.98 -12.63 -15.46
N ILE A 48 4.53 -13.60 -14.73
CA ILE A 48 5.39 -13.36 -13.56
C ILE A 48 6.67 -12.63 -13.98
N THR A 49 7.36 -13.13 -14.98
CA THR A 49 8.64 -12.56 -15.44
C THR A 49 8.45 -11.17 -16.05
N ASN A 50 7.40 -10.99 -16.86
CA ASN A 50 7.08 -9.70 -17.48
C ASN A 50 6.68 -8.64 -16.44
N ALA A 51 5.86 -9.01 -15.45
CA ALA A 51 5.51 -8.09 -14.36
C ALA A 51 6.77 -7.64 -13.61
N LYS A 52 7.66 -8.58 -13.26
CA LYS A 52 8.91 -8.25 -12.55
C LYS A 52 9.86 -7.38 -13.38
N ALA A 53 9.89 -7.57 -14.69
CA ALA A 53 10.78 -6.82 -15.58
C ALA A 53 10.28 -5.41 -15.91
N ASN A 54 8.97 -5.19 -15.97
CA ASN A 54 8.39 -3.96 -16.52
C ASN A 54 7.74 -3.06 -15.45
N VAL A 55 7.35 -3.61 -14.29
CA VAL A 55 6.76 -2.79 -13.22
C VAL A 55 7.86 -2.07 -12.46
N GLN A 56 7.72 -0.75 -12.36
CA GLN A 56 8.64 0.16 -11.68
C GLN A 56 7.88 1.13 -10.77
N TYR A 57 8.61 1.96 -10.04
CA TYR A 57 8.01 3.04 -9.27
C TYR A 57 7.76 4.26 -10.14
N CYS A 58 6.56 4.83 -10.02
CA CYS A 58 6.26 6.15 -10.58
C CYS A 58 7.23 7.20 -10.04
N LYS A 59 7.86 7.98 -10.90
CA LYS A 59 8.82 9.02 -10.50
C LYS A 59 8.21 10.11 -9.60
N CYS A 60 6.87 10.30 -9.65
CA CYS A 60 6.21 11.36 -8.86
C CYS A 60 5.65 10.85 -7.53
N CYS A 61 4.95 9.71 -7.53
CA CYS A 61 4.19 9.26 -6.36
C CYS A 61 4.65 7.93 -5.78
N TYR A 62 5.62 7.28 -6.41
CA TYR A 62 6.19 5.99 -6.00
C TYR A 62 5.22 4.81 -6.03
N THR A 63 4.01 4.95 -6.61
CA THR A 63 3.16 3.78 -6.87
C THR A 63 3.80 2.87 -7.91
N LEU A 64 3.44 1.59 -7.87
CA LEU A 64 3.86 0.63 -8.90
C LEU A 64 3.13 0.91 -10.23
N THR A 65 3.88 0.97 -11.31
CA THR A 65 3.38 1.27 -12.65
C THR A 65 4.31 0.68 -13.72
N ASP A 66 3.80 0.46 -14.91
CA ASP A 66 4.56 0.09 -16.11
C ASP A 66 5.06 1.31 -16.92
N GLN A 67 4.79 2.53 -16.44
CA GLN A 67 5.18 3.78 -17.06
C GLN A 67 6.11 4.59 -16.15
N GLU A 68 6.88 5.52 -16.73
CA GLU A 68 7.74 6.42 -15.97
C GLU A 68 6.95 7.27 -14.94
N VAL A 69 5.79 7.78 -15.36
CA VAL A 69 4.83 8.49 -14.51
C VAL A 69 3.47 7.82 -14.65
N CYS A 70 2.86 7.45 -13.54
CA CYS A 70 1.59 6.71 -13.53
C CYS A 70 0.42 7.52 -14.10
N PRO A 71 -0.67 6.86 -14.54
CA PRO A 71 -1.83 7.55 -15.12
C PRO A 71 -2.46 8.60 -14.19
N ILE A 72 -2.42 8.40 -12.86
CA ILE A 72 -2.96 9.36 -11.88
C ILE A 72 -2.13 10.66 -11.90
N CYS A 73 -0.80 10.54 -11.79
CA CYS A 73 0.09 11.71 -11.79
C CYS A 73 0.14 12.43 -13.14
N LYS A 74 -0.15 11.76 -14.25
CA LYS A 74 -0.25 12.35 -15.59
C LYS A 74 -1.58 13.06 -15.86
N ASN A 75 -2.61 12.78 -15.08
CA ASN A 75 -3.95 13.27 -15.35
C ASN A 75 -4.08 14.75 -14.97
N PRO A 76 -4.25 15.67 -15.93
CA PRO A 76 -4.35 17.12 -15.66
C PRO A 76 -5.67 17.52 -14.99
N LYS A 77 -6.65 16.60 -14.93
CA LYS A 77 -7.92 16.84 -14.22
C LYS A 77 -7.81 16.63 -12.71
N ARG A 78 -6.71 16.06 -12.24
CA ARG A 78 -6.45 15.87 -10.81
C ARG A 78 -5.98 17.17 -10.16
N ASN A 79 -6.38 17.38 -8.92
CA ASN A 79 -5.84 18.47 -8.12
C ASN A 79 -4.45 18.08 -7.60
N HIS A 80 -3.40 18.63 -8.23
CA HIS A 80 -2.01 18.32 -7.88
C HIS A 80 -1.55 19.04 -6.60
N ASN A 81 -2.35 19.97 -6.06
CA ASN A 81 -2.04 20.68 -4.82
C ASN A 81 -2.48 19.90 -3.57
N VAL A 82 -3.21 18.78 -3.74
CA VAL A 82 -3.65 17.92 -2.66
C VAL A 82 -3.02 16.54 -2.79
N ILE A 83 -2.21 16.16 -1.80
CA ILE A 83 -1.53 14.85 -1.77
C ILE A 83 -2.13 13.97 -0.69
N MET A 84 -2.59 12.76 -1.05
CA MET A 84 -2.92 11.71 -0.08
C MET A 84 -1.74 10.76 0.07
N VAL A 85 -1.24 10.63 1.30
CA VAL A 85 -0.09 9.77 1.63
C VAL A 85 -0.60 8.43 2.17
N VAL A 86 -0.19 7.34 1.52
CA VAL A 86 -0.56 5.96 1.86
C VAL A 86 0.68 5.10 2.07
N GLU A 87 0.54 3.99 2.79
CA GLU A 87 1.68 3.10 3.08
C GLU A 87 2.12 2.27 1.88
N ASN A 88 1.18 1.84 1.03
CA ASN A 88 1.46 0.96 -0.10
C ASN A 88 0.50 1.19 -1.29
N THR A 89 0.84 0.60 -2.44
CA THR A 89 0.03 0.72 -3.68
C THR A 89 -1.37 0.12 -3.54
N ARG A 90 -1.58 -0.86 -2.67
CA ARG A 90 -2.91 -1.49 -2.45
C ARG A 90 -3.85 -0.52 -1.75
N ASP A 91 -3.34 0.26 -0.80
CA ASP A 91 -4.11 1.30 -0.10
C ASP A 91 -4.52 2.40 -1.08
N LEU A 92 -3.60 2.85 -1.95
CA LEU A 92 -3.91 3.76 -3.05
C LEU A 92 -5.06 3.21 -3.92
N ALA A 93 -4.96 1.95 -4.34
CA ALA A 93 -5.98 1.32 -5.18
C ALA A 93 -7.34 1.22 -4.48
N ALA A 94 -7.36 1.07 -3.14
CA ALA A 94 -8.59 1.07 -2.36
C ALA A 94 -9.29 2.44 -2.39
N TYR A 95 -8.52 3.54 -2.26
CA TYR A 95 -9.07 4.89 -2.39
C TYR A 95 -9.53 5.21 -3.81
N GLU A 96 -8.78 4.83 -4.84
CA GLU A 96 -9.16 5.03 -6.24
C GLU A 96 -10.48 4.33 -6.60
N LYS A 97 -10.74 3.15 -6.04
CA LYS A 97 -12.03 2.45 -6.21
C LYS A 97 -13.23 3.24 -5.71
N THR A 98 -13.06 4.16 -4.78
CA THR A 98 -14.16 5.02 -4.32
C THR A 98 -14.61 6.00 -5.40
N GLY A 99 -13.75 6.38 -6.32
CA GLY A 99 -13.99 7.36 -7.38
C GLY A 99 -14.28 8.79 -6.88
N LYS A 100 -13.95 9.09 -5.62
CA LYS A 100 -14.29 10.38 -4.98
C LYS A 100 -13.07 11.27 -4.70
N PHE A 101 -11.88 10.69 -4.63
CA PHE A 101 -10.69 11.47 -4.38
C PHE A 101 -10.17 12.07 -5.70
N GLU A 102 -10.06 13.39 -5.74
CA GLU A 102 -9.65 14.14 -6.94
C GLU A 102 -8.18 14.60 -6.89
N GLY A 103 -7.49 14.41 -5.78
CA GLY A 103 -6.09 14.73 -5.60
C GLY A 103 -5.13 13.69 -6.20
N VAL A 104 -3.85 13.81 -5.85
CA VAL A 104 -2.80 12.85 -6.21
C VAL A 104 -2.29 12.12 -4.98
N TYR A 105 -1.51 11.06 -5.18
CA TYR A 105 -1.02 10.23 -4.08
C TYR A 105 0.49 10.34 -3.88
N HIS A 106 0.94 9.87 -2.71
CA HIS A 106 2.32 9.52 -2.44
C HIS A 106 2.36 8.20 -1.66
N VAL A 107 3.15 7.23 -2.14
CA VAL A 107 3.25 5.90 -1.56
C VAL A 107 4.56 5.79 -0.78
N LEU A 108 4.47 5.51 0.53
CA LEU A 108 5.63 5.44 1.42
C LEU A 108 6.42 4.13 1.29
N HIS A 109 5.80 3.05 0.83
CA HIS A 109 6.34 1.68 0.84
C HIS A 109 6.71 1.16 2.23
N GLY A 110 5.98 1.55 3.25
CA GLY A 110 6.14 1.11 4.63
C GLY A 110 5.60 2.10 5.64
N ALA A 111 5.85 1.80 6.90
CA ALA A 111 5.56 2.66 8.04
C ALA A 111 6.77 2.64 8.99
N ILE A 112 6.95 3.70 9.76
CA ILE A 112 8.00 3.77 10.79
C ILE A 112 7.67 2.74 11.88
N SER A 113 8.59 1.80 12.10
CA SER A 113 8.48 0.75 13.12
C SER A 113 9.79 0.59 13.86
N PRO A 114 9.97 1.26 15.01
CA PRO A 114 11.20 1.12 15.81
C PRO A 114 11.46 -0.34 16.25
N MET A 115 10.41 -1.10 16.48
CA MET A 115 10.53 -2.52 16.86
C MET A 115 11.12 -3.41 15.73
N LEU A 116 10.87 -3.03 14.47
CA LEU A 116 11.43 -3.71 13.31
C LEU A 116 12.70 -3.03 12.76
N GLY A 117 13.18 -1.97 13.42
CA GLY A 117 14.32 -1.20 12.98
C GLY A 117 14.06 -0.34 11.75
N ILE A 118 12.78 -0.10 11.40
CA ILE A 118 12.39 0.71 10.23
C ILE A 118 12.27 2.18 10.67
N GLY A 119 13.18 3.00 10.16
CA GLY A 119 13.19 4.45 10.39
C GLY A 119 12.55 5.26 9.26
N PRO A 120 12.52 6.58 9.39
CA PRO A 120 11.98 7.48 8.35
C PRO A 120 12.77 7.44 7.04
N ASP A 121 14.05 7.05 7.07
CA ASP A 121 14.91 6.94 5.89
C ASP A 121 14.69 5.63 5.10
N ASP A 122 14.02 4.65 5.70
CA ASP A 122 13.74 3.35 5.08
C ASP A 122 12.44 3.37 4.25
N ILE A 123 11.66 4.44 4.37
CA ILE A 123 10.41 4.66 3.63
C ILE A 123 10.52 5.90 2.75
N LYS A 124 9.59 6.09 1.81
CA LYS A 124 9.61 7.21 0.83
C LYS A 124 9.17 8.56 1.43
N LEU A 125 9.60 8.85 2.65
CA LEU A 125 9.27 10.09 3.35
C LEU A 125 10.14 11.26 2.90
N LYS A 126 11.43 11.04 2.68
CA LYS A 126 12.35 12.06 2.17
C LYS A 126 11.89 12.58 0.81
N GLU A 127 11.46 11.68 -0.06
CA GLU A 127 10.94 12.01 -1.39
C GLU A 127 9.61 12.75 -1.32
N LEU A 128 8.77 12.47 -0.30
CA LEU A 128 7.57 13.27 -0.01
C LEU A 128 7.95 14.71 0.35
N MET A 129 8.90 14.88 1.26
CA MET A 129 9.32 16.22 1.71
C MET A 129 9.95 17.02 0.57
N GLN A 130 10.75 16.39 -0.29
CA GLN A 130 11.28 17.02 -1.49
C GLN A 130 10.14 17.43 -2.42
N ARG A 131 9.18 16.56 -2.71
CA ARG A 131 8.03 16.85 -3.57
C ARG A 131 7.21 18.03 -3.04
N ILE A 132 7.01 18.10 -1.72
CA ILE A 132 6.31 19.22 -1.06
C ILE A 132 7.06 20.52 -1.24
N SER A 133 8.40 20.52 -1.14
CA SER A 133 9.21 21.73 -1.29
C SER A 133 9.33 22.26 -2.72
N GLU A 134 9.13 21.38 -3.71
CA GLU A 134 9.25 21.70 -5.15
C GLU A 134 7.91 22.07 -5.81
N ASN A 135 6.78 21.91 -5.10
CA ASN A 135 5.45 22.12 -5.67
C ASN A 135 4.56 22.94 -4.72
N ASP A 136 3.56 23.61 -5.27
CA ASP A 136 2.57 24.40 -4.51
C ASP A 136 1.53 23.48 -3.88
N ILE A 137 1.89 22.81 -2.77
CA ILE A 137 1.00 21.90 -2.07
C ILE A 137 0.20 22.67 -1.02
N GLU A 138 -1.13 22.53 -1.10
CA GLU A 138 -2.09 23.15 -0.16
C GLU A 138 -2.45 22.22 0.99
N GLU A 139 -2.59 20.92 0.71
CA GLU A 139 -2.99 19.94 1.72
C GLU A 139 -2.27 18.60 1.54
N VAL A 140 -1.82 18.05 2.66
CA VAL A 140 -1.36 16.67 2.78
C VAL A 140 -2.33 15.88 3.66
N ILE A 141 -3.03 14.92 3.06
CA ILE A 141 -3.95 14.02 3.73
C ILE A 141 -3.17 12.75 4.11
N ILE A 142 -3.01 12.50 5.40
CA ILE A 142 -2.33 11.31 5.89
C ILE A 142 -3.34 10.15 5.98
N ALA A 143 -3.12 9.12 5.17
CA ALA A 143 -3.97 7.93 5.06
C ALA A 143 -3.17 6.65 5.34
N THR A 144 -2.29 6.67 6.33
CA THR A 144 -1.64 5.49 6.88
C THR A 144 -2.63 4.65 7.68
N ASN A 145 -2.36 3.35 7.84
CA ASN A 145 -3.23 2.45 8.60
C ASN A 145 -3.42 2.91 10.06
N SER A 146 -4.50 2.46 10.69
CA SER A 146 -4.78 2.74 12.12
C SER A 146 -4.02 1.80 13.07
N SER A 147 -2.86 1.25 12.63
CA SER A 147 -1.92 0.50 13.44
C SER A 147 -1.02 1.44 14.25
N LEU A 148 -0.30 0.90 15.23
CA LEU A 148 0.67 1.67 16.02
C LEU A 148 1.74 2.32 15.13
N GLU A 149 2.24 1.57 14.14
CA GLU A 149 3.23 2.04 13.17
C GLU A 149 2.66 3.14 12.27
N GLY A 150 1.43 2.94 11.77
CA GLY A 150 0.75 3.94 10.93
C GLY A 150 0.45 5.24 11.68
N GLU A 151 0.04 5.18 12.94
CA GLU A 151 -0.16 6.36 13.81
C GLU A 151 1.18 7.04 14.11
N THR A 152 2.23 6.28 14.44
CA THR A 152 3.59 6.81 14.67
C THR A 152 4.09 7.55 13.42
N THR A 153 3.90 6.95 12.25
CA THR A 153 4.26 7.55 10.95
C THR A 153 3.47 8.83 10.70
N ALA A 154 2.16 8.82 10.97
CA ALA A 154 1.30 9.99 10.82
C ALA A 154 1.72 11.16 11.74
N MET A 155 2.01 10.86 12.99
CA MET A 155 2.50 11.88 13.95
C MET A 155 3.85 12.45 13.51
N TYR A 156 4.77 11.60 13.06
CA TYR A 156 6.08 12.04 12.59
C TYR A 156 5.95 12.96 11.36
N MET A 157 5.18 12.55 10.33
CA MET A 157 4.92 13.38 9.16
C MET A 157 4.25 14.70 9.52
N SER A 158 3.27 14.68 10.40
CA SER A 158 2.58 15.89 10.85
C SER A 158 3.56 16.90 11.48
N LYS A 159 4.50 16.43 12.32
CA LYS A 159 5.54 17.29 12.92
C LYS A 159 6.48 17.90 11.89
N LEU A 160 6.79 17.18 10.81
CA LEU A 160 7.67 17.66 9.75
C LEU A 160 6.97 18.66 8.80
N ILE A 161 5.70 18.41 8.47
CA ILE A 161 4.98 19.17 7.45
C ILE A 161 4.33 20.44 8.02
N LYS A 162 3.74 20.40 9.23
CA LYS A 162 3.07 21.57 9.83
C LYS A 162 3.90 22.85 9.86
N PRO A 163 5.21 22.84 10.16
CA PRO A 163 6.02 24.07 10.17
C PRO A 163 6.14 24.73 8.79
N THR A 164 5.84 24.03 7.70
CA THR A 164 5.85 24.60 6.33
C THR A 164 4.61 25.45 6.01
N GLY A 165 3.60 25.44 6.90
CA GLY A 165 2.33 26.15 6.70
C GLY A 165 1.31 25.37 5.86
N ILE A 166 1.64 24.19 5.37
CA ILE A 166 0.75 23.34 4.60
C ILE A 166 -0.29 22.69 5.53
N LYS A 167 -1.53 22.66 5.08
CA LYS A 167 -2.61 21.98 5.80
C LYS A 167 -2.32 20.47 5.88
N VAL A 168 -2.29 19.93 7.09
CA VAL A 168 -2.13 18.49 7.33
C VAL A 168 -3.42 17.95 7.93
N SER A 169 -4.03 17.00 7.27
CA SER A 169 -5.24 16.31 7.73
C SER A 169 -4.99 14.80 7.84
N ARG A 170 -5.83 14.12 8.59
CA ARG A 170 -5.83 12.67 8.75
C ARG A 170 -7.19 12.13 8.31
N ILE A 171 -7.20 10.97 7.67
CA ILE A 171 -8.46 10.26 7.43
C ILE A 171 -9.19 10.02 8.75
N ALA A 172 -10.52 10.11 8.72
CA ALA A 172 -11.35 9.87 9.89
C ALA A 172 -11.18 8.43 10.39
N SER A 173 -11.21 8.29 11.72
CA SER A 173 -11.26 7.00 12.40
C SER A 173 -12.60 6.90 13.12
N GLY A 174 -13.25 5.73 13.08
CA GLY A 174 -14.52 5.56 13.77
C GLY A 174 -15.25 4.29 13.39
N VAL A 175 -16.51 4.22 13.76
CA VAL A 175 -17.38 3.08 13.51
C VAL A 175 -17.58 2.88 12.00
N PRO A 176 -17.37 1.66 11.48
CA PRO A 176 -17.62 1.37 10.07
C PRO A 176 -19.11 1.45 9.74
N VAL A 177 -19.41 1.88 8.51
CA VAL A 177 -20.80 1.93 8.02
C VAL A 177 -21.41 0.54 8.01
N GLY A 178 -22.60 0.40 8.64
CA GLY A 178 -23.30 -0.88 8.78
C GLY A 178 -22.84 -1.74 9.96
N GLY A 179 -21.94 -1.22 10.81
CA GLY A 179 -21.54 -1.90 12.04
C GLY A 179 -22.51 -1.60 13.19
N ASP A 180 -22.87 -2.63 13.97
CA ASP A 180 -23.62 -2.47 15.23
C ASP A 180 -22.69 -2.03 16.34
N LEU A 181 -23.05 -1.01 17.10
CA LEU A 181 -22.21 -0.41 18.15
C LEU A 181 -21.79 -1.42 19.23
N GLU A 182 -22.63 -2.41 19.54
CA GLU A 182 -22.36 -3.41 20.57
C GLU A 182 -21.19 -4.34 20.26
N TYR A 183 -20.81 -4.45 18.96
CA TYR A 183 -19.67 -5.28 18.52
C TYR A 183 -18.39 -4.49 18.24
N ILE A 184 -18.43 -3.18 18.47
CA ILE A 184 -17.27 -2.31 18.25
C ILE A 184 -16.45 -2.21 19.53
N ASP A 185 -15.13 -2.31 19.40
CA ASP A 185 -14.21 -2.19 20.53
C ASP A 185 -14.19 -0.78 21.13
N GLU A 186 -13.84 -0.70 22.40
CA GLU A 186 -13.86 0.54 23.19
C GLU A 186 -12.98 1.65 22.59
N VAL A 187 -11.83 1.32 22.01
CA VAL A 187 -10.90 2.28 21.40
C VAL A 187 -11.52 2.91 20.16
N THR A 188 -12.15 2.10 19.31
CA THR A 188 -12.84 2.57 18.10
C THR A 188 -14.04 3.45 18.47
N LEU A 189 -14.83 3.09 19.49
CA LEU A 189 -15.93 3.91 19.98
C LEU A 189 -15.43 5.24 20.54
N LEU A 190 -14.35 5.24 21.32
CA LEU A 190 -13.76 6.46 21.85
C LEU A 190 -13.30 7.39 20.72
N ARG A 191 -12.59 6.88 19.73
CA ARG A 191 -12.15 7.66 18.56
C ARG A 191 -13.33 8.23 17.77
N ALA A 192 -14.41 7.47 17.60
CA ALA A 192 -15.62 7.93 16.93
C ALA A 192 -16.28 9.09 17.72
N LEU A 193 -16.31 9.00 19.05
CA LEU A 193 -16.85 10.05 19.93
C LEU A 193 -15.99 11.32 19.89
N GLU A 194 -14.66 11.18 19.93
CA GLU A 194 -13.73 12.31 19.86
C GLU A 194 -13.77 12.99 18.48
N GLY A 195 -13.84 12.20 17.41
CA GLY A 195 -13.91 12.67 16.03
C GLY A 195 -15.31 13.04 15.52
N ARG A 196 -16.31 13.13 16.41
CA ARG A 196 -17.69 13.48 16.02
C ARG A 196 -17.75 14.83 15.33
N VAL A 197 -18.61 14.92 14.33
CA VAL A 197 -18.87 16.14 13.56
C VAL A 197 -20.27 16.67 13.89
N GLU A 198 -20.43 17.97 13.81
CA GLU A 198 -21.75 18.62 13.89
C GLU A 198 -22.52 18.36 12.60
N LEU A 199 -23.85 18.13 12.71
CA LEU A 199 -24.75 17.82 11.59
C LEU A 199 -25.41 19.08 11.05
#